data_1fabe07e8d2a19dd34324f2e707b08f8
#
_entry.id   1fabe07e8d2a19dd34324f2e707b08f8
#
_cell.length_a   1.000
_cell.length_b   1.000
_cell.length_c   1.000
_cell.angle_alpha   90.00
_cell.angle_beta   90.00
_cell.angle_gamma   90.00
#
_symmetry.space_group_name_H-M   'P 1'
#
loop_
_entity.id
_entity.type
_entity.pdbx_description
1 polymer ?
#
loop_
_entity_poly.entity_id
_entity_poly.type
_entity_poly.pdbx_seq_one_letter_code
_entity_poly.pdbx_strand_id
1 'polypeptide(L)'
;TGDWGDGTGNMESAAINVAAKYGDCVVNIKGGTLTAEANALVSTGNAGYTPAINVSGGTFSDPSLLGHLSAGANVKVKLLKDYEGPGLGIFYGKNGSRATVEIDLNQHAWNLTNDPLFGSTGYQNQYFHLEKDAFVTFRNGTVQPKEVASGRMLIQNYCHLTLDKVKLIGGSSCKYVISNNNGSCTISNSTITAAAGQCAFDVYSYKPYPGGVTVTVNGQSVINGRVEFDGNSGKKNGNLVINGGTINGNLSANNDYYDSINKNIIIKEGVTFGADVTGWDDYK
;
A
#
# COMPACT_ATOMS: atom_id res chain seq x y z
N THR A 1 5.91 -22.87 -22.69
CA THR A 1 7.28 -22.94 -22.19
C THR A 1 8.19 -23.30 -23.35
N GLY A 2 8.66 -22.36 -24.09
CA GLY A 2 9.59 -22.58 -25.21
C GLY A 2 10.84 -21.78 -24.97
N ASP A 3 11.99 -22.46 -24.98
CA ASP A 3 13.27 -21.84 -25.07
C ASP A 3 13.41 -21.26 -26.49
N TRP A 4 13.40 -19.95 -26.60
CA TRP A 4 13.73 -19.25 -27.84
C TRP A 4 15.23 -18.94 -27.80
N GLY A 5 16.05 -19.95 -28.12
CA GLY A 5 17.48 -19.97 -28.04
C GLY A 5 18.20 -18.71 -28.54
N ASP A 6 18.40 -17.74 -27.66
CA ASP A 6 19.33 -16.64 -27.84
C ASP A 6 20.64 -16.86 -27.05
N GLY A 7 20.81 -18.04 -26.48
CA GLY A 7 22.03 -18.42 -25.77
C GLY A 7 22.25 -17.84 -24.40
N THR A 8 21.26 -17.15 -23.80
CA THR A 8 21.37 -16.55 -22.46
C THR A 8 20.75 -17.38 -21.33
N GLY A 9 20.24 -18.53 -21.62
CA GLY A 9 20.05 -19.67 -20.70
C GLY A 9 19.24 -19.50 -19.44
N ASN A 10 18.30 -18.54 -19.34
CA ASN A 10 17.35 -18.46 -18.25
C ASN A 10 16.11 -17.69 -18.68
N MET A 11 15.22 -18.34 -19.41
CA MET A 11 13.86 -17.80 -19.56
C MET A 11 13.00 -18.31 -18.40
N GLU A 12 12.79 -17.45 -17.44
CA GLU A 12 11.79 -17.70 -16.42
C GLU A 12 10.42 -17.94 -17.09
N SER A 13 9.65 -18.88 -16.60
CA SER A 13 8.30 -19.14 -17.13
C SER A 13 7.40 -17.95 -16.80
N ALA A 14 7.13 -17.11 -17.79
CA ALA A 14 6.23 -15.98 -17.70
C ALA A 14 4.97 -16.20 -18.53
N ALA A 15 3.85 -15.61 -18.15
CA ALA A 15 2.66 -15.58 -18.98
C ALA A 15 2.86 -14.66 -20.20
N ILE A 16 3.55 -13.55 -20.00
CA ILE A 16 3.99 -12.64 -21.07
C ILE A 16 5.47 -12.36 -20.91
N ASN A 17 6.23 -12.61 -21.99
CA ASN A 17 7.60 -12.19 -22.12
C ASN A 17 7.69 -11.13 -23.21
N VAL A 18 8.20 -9.95 -22.87
CA VAL A 18 8.36 -8.84 -23.79
C VAL A 18 9.85 -8.52 -23.94
N ALA A 19 10.41 -8.78 -25.12
CA ALA A 19 11.81 -8.51 -25.43
C ALA A 19 11.93 -7.49 -26.56
N ALA A 20 12.37 -6.27 -26.26
CA ALA A 20 12.66 -5.23 -27.25
C ALA A 20 14.13 -5.35 -27.69
N LYS A 21 14.43 -6.24 -28.63
CA LYS A 21 15.80 -6.56 -29.05
C LYS A 21 16.29 -5.70 -30.20
N TYR A 22 15.42 -5.39 -31.15
CA TYR A 22 15.80 -4.74 -32.43
C TYR A 22 14.88 -3.54 -32.78
N GLY A 23 14.03 -3.11 -31.88
CA GLY A 23 13.11 -2.00 -32.08
C GLY A 23 12.15 -1.83 -30.89
N ASP A 24 11.46 -0.71 -30.88
CA ASP A 24 10.45 -0.45 -29.86
C ASP A 24 9.26 -1.40 -30.05
N CYS A 25 8.74 -1.89 -28.95
CA CYS A 25 7.49 -2.66 -28.94
C CYS A 25 6.50 -2.12 -27.93
N VAL A 26 5.23 -2.24 -28.23
CA VAL A 26 4.13 -1.82 -27.33
C VAL A 26 3.22 -3.01 -27.07
N VAL A 27 2.99 -3.30 -25.80
CA VAL A 27 2.04 -4.33 -25.36
C VAL A 27 0.90 -3.67 -24.57
N ASN A 28 -0.32 -3.88 -25.01
CA ASN A 28 -1.51 -3.36 -24.34
C ASN A 28 -2.32 -4.54 -23.77
N ILE A 29 -2.41 -4.60 -22.43
CA ILE A 29 -3.19 -5.59 -21.70
C ILE A 29 -4.47 -4.91 -21.24
N LYS A 30 -5.61 -5.28 -21.86
CA LYS A 30 -6.91 -4.66 -21.60
C LYS A 30 -7.84 -5.49 -20.74
N GLY A 31 -7.49 -6.76 -20.50
CA GLY A 31 -8.30 -7.68 -19.71
C GLY A 31 -7.78 -9.12 -19.84
N GLY A 32 -8.59 -10.08 -19.38
CA GLY A 32 -8.23 -11.49 -19.36
C GLY A 32 -7.57 -11.93 -18.06
N THR A 33 -7.14 -13.18 -18.01
CA THR A 33 -6.43 -13.76 -16.87
C THR A 33 -5.05 -14.21 -17.30
N LEU A 34 -4.03 -13.75 -16.61
CA LEU A 34 -2.64 -14.11 -16.83
C LEU A 34 -2.10 -14.82 -15.59
N THR A 35 -1.71 -16.07 -15.77
CA THR A 35 -1.20 -16.93 -14.70
C THR A 35 0.12 -17.53 -15.13
N ALA A 36 1.12 -17.44 -14.26
CA ALA A 36 2.44 -18.02 -14.46
C ALA A 36 2.99 -18.60 -13.16
N GLU A 37 3.88 -19.59 -13.28
CA GLU A 37 4.55 -20.18 -12.11
C GLU A 37 5.61 -19.22 -11.52
N ALA A 38 6.29 -18.44 -12.37
CA ALA A 38 7.26 -17.43 -11.94
C ALA A 38 6.57 -16.06 -11.86
N ASN A 39 6.62 -15.27 -12.91
CA ASN A 39 6.01 -13.94 -12.96
C ASN A 39 5.02 -13.85 -14.11
N ALA A 40 3.91 -13.14 -13.91
CA ALA A 40 2.94 -12.91 -14.99
C ALA A 40 3.58 -12.14 -16.15
N LEU A 41 4.53 -11.25 -15.85
CA LEU A 41 5.27 -10.48 -16.83
C LEU A 41 6.78 -10.60 -16.61
N VAL A 42 7.52 -10.85 -17.69
CA VAL A 42 8.96 -10.58 -17.79
C VAL A 42 9.19 -9.61 -18.94
N SER A 43 9.95 -8.56 -18.70
CA SER A 43 10.24 -7.52 -19.70
C SER A 43 11.74 -7.27 -19.76
N THR A 44 12.31 -7.34 -20.96
CA THR A 44 13.72 -7.08 -21.21
C THR A 44 13.89 -6.07 -22.32
N GLY A 45 14.71 -5.05 -22.07
CA GLY A 45 15.18 -4.10 -23.08
C GLY A 45 16.61 -4.43 -23.51
N ASN A 46 17.00 -4.08 -24.72
CA ASN A 46 18.36 -4.24 -25.23
C ASN A 46 18.79 -3.03 -26.05
N ALA A 47 20.03 -2.60 -25.85
CA ALA A 47 20.76 -1.66 -26.74
C ALA A 47 19.97 -0.36 -27.08
N GLY A 48 19.30 0.22 -26.10
CA GLY A 48 18.56 1.49 -26.26
C GLY A 48 17.07 1.33 -26.60
N TYR A 49 16.57 0.11 -26.75
CA TYR A 49 15.14 -0.16 -26.92
C TYR A 49 14.50 -0.55 -25.60
N THR A 50 13.34 0.03 -25.31
CA THR A 50 12.57 -0.27 -24.10
C THR A 50 11.15 -0.65 -24.47
N PRO A 51 10.64 -1.82 -24.02
CA PRO A 51 9.26 -2.18 -24.28
C PRO A 51 8.32 -1.24 -23.52
N ALA A 52 7.31 -0.74 -24.18
CA ALA A 52 6.20 -0.01 -23.57
C ALA A 52 5.08 -0.99 -23.23
N ILE A 53 4.76 -1.12 -21.95
CA ILE A 53 3.70 -2.01 -21.47
C ILE A 53 2.62 -1.16 -20.83
N ASN A 54 1.38 -1.34 -21.25
CA ASN A 54 0.22 -0.60 -20.76
C ASN A 54 -0.84 -1.58 -20.27
N VAL A 55 -1.20 -1.49 -19.00
CA VAL A 55 -2.19 -2.36 -18.37
C VAL A 55 -3.41 -1.55 -17.98
N SER A 56 -4.54 -1.83 -18.61
CA SER A 56 -5.82 -1.16 -18.32
C SER A 56 -6.85 -2.07 -17.65
N GLY A 57 -6.65 -3.39 -17.66
CA GLY A 57 -7.53 -4.35 -17.00
C GLY A 57 -6.96 -5.75 -16.99
N GLY A 58 -7.55 -6.63 -16.20
CA GLY A 58 -7.21 -8.05 -16.12
C GLY A 58 -7.09 -8.58 -14.71
N THR A 59 -6.88 -9.90 -14.62
CA THR A 59 -6.61 -10.63 -13.37
C THR A 59 -5.25 -11.31 -13.50
N PHE A 60 -4.39 -11.13 -12.50
CA PHE A 60 -3.00 -11.56 -12.55
C PHE A 60 -2.65 -12.43 -11.35
N SER A 61 -1.75 -13.40 -11.54
CA SER A 61 -1.28 -14.29 -10.47
C SER A 61 -0.25 -13.67 -9.52
N ASP A 62 0.29 -12.51 -9.87
CA ASP A 62 1.28 -11.77 -9.09
C ASP A 62 1.27 -10.26 -9.43
N PRO A 63 1.95 -9.42 -8.62
CA PRO A 63 1.97 -7.97 -8.81
C PRO A 63 2.86 -7.45 -9.95
N SER A 64 3.59 -8.27 -10.69
CA SER A 64 4.60 -7.80 -11.67
C SER A 64 4.06 -6.82 -12.71
N LEU A 65 2.77 -6.91 -13.04
CA LEU A 65 2.10 -6.02 -13.99
C LEU A 65 1.66 -4.67 -13.39
N LEU A 66 1.65 -4.53 -12.07
CA LEU A 66 1.17 -3.30 -11.42
C LEU A 66 2.08 -2.08 -11.67
N GLY A 67 3.35 -2.30 -12.01
CA GLY A 67 4.25 -1.22 -12.42
C GLY A 67 3.89 -0.53 -13.75
N HIS A 68 2.95 -1.11 -14.51
CA HIS A 68 2.59 -0.68 -15.86
C HIS A 68 1.13 -0.23 -16.00
N LEU A 69 0.46 0.10 -14.90
CA LEU A 69 -0.95 0.51 -14.89
C LEU A 69 -1.16 1.78 -15.73
N SER A 70 -2.12 1.72 -16.63
CA SER A 70 -2.66 2.90 -17.30
C SER A 70 -3.55 3.72 -16.36
N ALA A 71 -3.76 4.98 -16.68
CA ALA A 71 -4.74 5.80 -15.97
C ALA A 71 -6.15 5.16 -16.06
N GLY A 72 -6.86 5.09 -14.94
CA GLY A 72 -8.18 4.50 -14.86
C GLY A 72 -8.21 2.96 -15.00
N ALA A 73 -7.06 2.29 -14.88
CA ALA A 73 -6.99 0.84 -14.94
C ALA A 73 -7.89 0.17 -13.87
N ASN A 74 -8.47 -0.97 -14.21
CA ASN A 74 -9.24 -1.79 -13.27
C ASN A 74 -8.67 -3.20 -13.29
N VAL A 75 -7.89 -3.54 -12.28
CA VAL A 75 -7.12 -4.78 -12.23
C VAL A 75 -7.30 -5.53 -10.93
N LYS A 76 -7.13 -6.84 -11.02
CA LYS A 76 -7.10 -7.74 -9.86
C LYS A 76 -5.81 -8.54 -9.86
N VAL A 77 -5.25 -8.71 -8.69
CA VAL A 77 -4.16 -9.66 -8.42
C VAL A 77 -4.68 -10.69 -7.45
N LYS A 78 -4.43 -11.96 -7.74
CA LYS A 78 -4.67 -13.06 -6.79
C LYS A 78 -3.40 -13.88 -6.72
N LEU A 79 -2.69 -13.81 -5.60
CA LEU A 79 -1.45 -14.56 -5.42
C LEU A 79 -1.74 -16.07 -5.42
N LEU A 80 -0.88 -16.82 -6.08
CA LEU A 80 -0.88 -18.28 -6.08
C LEU A 80 0.21 -18.86 -5.16
N LYS A 81 1.14 -18.04 -4.74
CA LYS A 81 2.25 -18.31 -3.83
C LYS A 81 2.73 -17.03 -3.21
N ASP A 82 3.67 -17.12 -2.26
CA ASP A 82 4.35 -15.94 -1.76
C ASP A 82 5.05 -15.20 -2.90
N TYR A 83 4.96 -13.89 -2.87
CA TYR A 83 5.58 -13.02 -3.86
C TYR A 83 6.70 -12.22 -3.23
N GLU A 84 7.84 -12.19 -3.90
CA GLU A 84 8.96 -11.31 -3.57
C GLU A 84 9.11 -10.28 -4.68
N GLY A 85 9.06 -9.02 -4.33
CA GLY A 85 9.17 -7.96 -5.32
C GLY A 85 8.94 -6.57 -4.74
N PRO A 86 9.02 -5.54 -5.59
CA PRO A 86 8.82 -4.16 -5.20
C PRO A 86 7.38 -3.91 -4.77
N GLY A 87 7.16 -2.79 -4.11
CA GLY A 87 5.83 -2.26 -3.84
C GLY A 87 5.14 -1.67 -5.07
N LEU A 88 4.18 -0.79 -4.85
CA LEU A 88 3.36 -0.18 -5.91
C LEU A 88 3.39 1.34 -5.80
N GLY A 89 3.66 2.01 -6.93
CA GLY A 89 3.48 3.44 -7.09
C GLY A 89 2.29 3.77 -8.00
N ILE A 90 1.36 4.55 -7.47
CA ILE A 90 0.28 5.17 -8.23
C ILE A 90 0.47 6.68 -8.13
N PHE A 91 0.66 7.36 -9.26
CA PHE A 91 0.99 8.77 -9.30
C PHE A 91 -0.12 9.58 -9.97
N TYR A 92 -0.49 10.69 -9.33
CA TYR A 92 -1.50 11.61 -9.87
C TYR A 92 -1.10 12.16 -11.23
N GLY A 93 -2.02 12.08 -12.20
CA GLY A 93 -1.77 12.54 -13.57
C GLY A 93 -0.80 11.69 -14.39
N LYS A 94 -0.33 10.56 -13.84
CA LYS A 94 0.62 9.62 -14.47
C LYS A 94 0.03 8.21 -14.50
N ASN A 95 0.92 7.24 -14.74
CA ASN A 95 0.57 5.82 -14.76
C ASN A 95 -0.13 5.42 -13.44
N GLY A 96 -1.22 4.68 -13.57
CA GLY A 96 -2.03 4.23 -12.44
C GLY A 96 -2.97 5.28 -11.83
N SER A 97 -2.94 6.53 -12.26
CA SER A 97 -3.89 7.55 -11.82
C SER A 97 -5.34 7.06 -11.97
N ARG A 98 -6.18 7.26 -10.94
CA ARG A 98 -7.58 6.80 -10.87
C ARG A 98 -7.76 5.28 -11.01
N ALA A 99 -6.71 4.49 -10.79
CA ALA A 99 -6.81 3.05 -10.90
C ALA A 99 -7.68 2.46 -9.77
N THR A 100 -8.36 1.38 -10.10
CA THR A 100 -8.98 0.46 -9.12
C THR A 100 -8.15 -0.81 -9.11
N VAL A 101 -7.51 -1.11 -7.98
CA VAL A 101 -6.59 -2.22 -7.81
C VAL A 101 -7.05 -3.08 -6.64
N GLU A 102 -7.43 -4.31 -6.92
CA GLU A 102 -7.75 -5.31 -5.90
C GLU A 102 -6.61 -6.33 -5.81
N ILE A 103 -6.03 -6.49 -4.63
CA ILE A 103 -4.93 -7.41 -4.36
C ILE A 103 -5.42 -8.43 -3.32
N ASP A 104 -5.80 -9.60 -3.79
CA ASP A 104 -6.09 -10.75 -2.95
C ASP A 104 -4.79 -11.54 -2.74
N LEU A 105 -4.24 -11.41 -1.55
CA LEU A 105 -3.02 -12.13 -1.17
C LEU A 105 -3.27 -13.63 -0.99
N ASN A 106 -4.53 -14.07 -0.93
CA ASN A 106 -4.94 -15.47 -0.94
C ASN A 106 -4.19 -16.34 0.09
N GLN A 107 -4.01 -15.81 1.29
CA GLN A 107 -3.26 -16.37 2.43
C GLN A 107 -1.72 -16.38 2.25
N HIS A 108 -1.22 -15.82 1.17
CA HIS A 108 0.21 -15.68 0.89
C HIS A 108 0.79 -14.37 1.42
N ALA A 109 2.11 -14.26 1.36
CA ALA A 109 2.85 -13.07 1.71
C ALA A 109 3.34 -12.31 0.47
N TRP A 110 3.22 -10.98 0.52
CA TRP A 110 4.00 -10.10 -0.33
C TRP A 110 5.21 -9.61 0.48
N ASN A 111 6.36 -10.22 0.20
CA ASN A 111 7.63 -9.88 0.79
C ASN A 111 8.29 -8.79 -0.04
N LEU A 112 8.32 -7.59 0.49
CA LEU A 112 8.84 -6.43 -0.20
C LEU A 112 10.36 -6.49 -0.23
N THR A 113 10.90 -6.56 -1.43
CA THR A 113 12.33 -6.57 -1.69
C THR A 113 12.82 -5.18 -2.06
N ASN A 114 14.07 -4.91 -1.74
CA ASN A 114 14.78 -3.71 -2.10
C ASN A 114 14.27 -2.41 -1.50
N ASP A 115 15.06 -1.39 -1.73
CA ASP A 115 14.74 -0.04 -1.32
C ASP A 115 13.43 0.42 -1.90
N PRO A 116 12.66 1.17 -1.13
CA PRO A 116 11.43 1.76 -1.59
C PRO A 116 11.68 2.58 -2.83
N LEU A 117 10.95 2.26 -3.87
CA LEU A 117 11.10 2.83 -5.20
C LEU A 117 10.54 4.24 -5.33
N PHE A 118 9.81 4.70 -4.32
CA PHE A 118 9.03 5.92 -4.43
C PHE A 118 9.49 6.92 -3.38
N GLY A 119 10.01 8.04 -3.83
CA GLY A 119 10.24 9.20 -3.02
C GLY A 119 9.22 10.26 -3.34
N SER A 120 8.62 10.86 -2.35
CA SER A 120 7.92 12.11 -2.48
C SER A 120 8.39 13.09 -1.42
N THR A 121 8.01 14.33 -1.58
CA THR A 121 8.42 15.48 -0.79
C THR A 121 8.49 15.20 0.71
N GLY A 122 9.68 15.28 1.28
CA GLY A 122 9.92 15.30 2.71
C GLY A 122 10.22 13.95 3.38
N TYR A 123 9.63 12.85 2.93
CA TYR A 123 9.96 11.51 3.38
C TYR A 123 10.13 10.61 2.17
N GLN A 124 11.35 10.47 1.73
CA GLN A 124 11.73 9.52 0.70
C GLN A 124 11.61 8.10 1.28
N ASN A 125 11.50 7.11 0.40
CA ASN A 125 11.55 5.71 0.74
C ASN A 125 10.24 5.13 1.29
N GLN A 126 9.25 5.05 0.39
CA GLN A 126 7.99 4.34 0.63
C GLN A 126 7.92 3.10 -0.25
N TYR A 127 7.45 1.98 0.31
CA TYR A 127 7.20 0.79 -0.50
C TYR A 127 5.94 0.92 -1.35
N PHE A 128 4.91 1.56 -0.80
CA PHE A 128 3.70 1.90 -1.54
C PHE A 128 3.48 3.40 -1.50
N HIS A 129 3.36 4.01 -2.67
CA HIS A 129 2.97 5.41 -2.83
C HIS A 129 1.66 5.46 -3.59
N LEU A 130 0.55 5.72 -2.88
CA LEU A 130 -0.80 5.63 -3.42
C LEU A 130 -1.43 7.01 -3.44
N GLU A 131 -1.41 7.66 -4.60
CA GLU A 131 -1.94 9.01 -4.74
C GLU A 131 -3.46 9.08 -4.90
N LYS A 132 -3.99 10.26 -4.78
CA LYS A 132 -5.42 10.57 -4.76
C LYS A 132 -6.16 10.04 -5.99
N ASP A 133 -7.46 9.87 -5.84
CA ASP A 133 -8.41 9.40 -6.85
C ASP A 133 -8.25 7.91 -7.23
N ALA A 134 -7.34 7.16 -6.62
CA ALA A 134 -7.26 5.72 -6.76
C ALA A 134 -8.05 4.98 -5.68
N PHE A 135 -8.40 3.73 -5.96
CA PHE A 135 -9.03 2.79 -5.03
C PHE A 135 -8.17 1.55 -4.95
N VAL A 136 -7.57 1.31 -3.79
CA VAL A 136 -6.67 0.17 -3.59
C VAL A 136 -7.18 -0.69 -2.45
N THR A 137 -7.34 -1.97 -2.72
CA THR A 137 -7.78 -2.96 -1.74
C THR A 137 -6.73 -4.05 -1.59
N PHE A 138 -6.29 -4.30 -0.38
CA PHE A 138 -5.54 -5.51 0.00
C PHE A 138 -6.43 -6.40 0.84
N ARG A 139 -6.38 -7.71 0.59
CA ARG A 139 -7.10 -8.68 1.41
C ARG A 139 -6.38 -10.01 1.57
N ASN A 140 -6.72 -10.72 2.65
CA ASN A 140 -6.43 -12.14 2.89
C ASN A 140 -4.94 -12.50 2.87
N GLY A 141 -4.07 -11.88 3.64
CA GLY A 141 -2.68 -12.29 3.69
C GLY A 141 -1.75 -11.32 4.38
N THR A 142 -0.47 -11.35 4.06
CA THR A 142 0.56 -10.56 4.74
C THR A 142 1.32 -9.67 3.76
N VAL A 143 1.61 -8.44 4.17
CA VAL A 143 2.56 -7.55 3.49
C VAL A 143 3.62 -7.13 4.48
N GLN A 144 4.88 -7.35 4.12
CA GLN A 144 6.01 -7.08 4.99
C GLN A 144 7.31 -6.84 4.20
N PRO A 145 8.27 -6.07 4.70
CA PRO A 145 9.62 -6.05 4.18
C PRO A 145 10.29 -7.41 4.36
N LYS A 146 11.04 -7.89 3.36
CA LYS A 146 11.80 -9.15 3.44
C LYS A 146 12.98 -9.05 4.40
N GLU A 147 13.61 -7.88 4.46
CA GLU A 147 14.81 -7.62 5.25
C GLU A 147 14.68 -6.28 5.99
N VAL A 148 15.70 -5.93 6.78
CA VAL A 148 15.80 -4.60 7.40
C VAL A 148 15.99 -3.58 6.28
N ALA A 149 14.92 -3.05 5.81
CA ALA A 149 14.94 -2.15 4.68
C ALA A 149 14.97 -0.69 5.16
N SER A 150 15.53 0.17 4.31
CA SER A 150 15.65 1.61 4.56
C SER A 150 14.32 2.37 4.44
N GLY A 151 13.21 1.70 4.13
CA GLY A 151 11.90 2.32 3.94
C GLY A 151 11.33 2.95 5.19
N ARG A 152 11.07 4.25 5.13
CA ARG A 152 10.48 5.00 6.25
C ARG A 152 8.98 4.80 6.40
N MET A 153 8.30 4.38 5.32
CA MET A 153 6.88 4.08 5.31
C MET A 153 6.64 2.79 4.54
N LEU A 154 5.77 1.93 5.09
CA LEU A 154 5.28 0.82 4.29
C LEU A 154 4.30 1.35 3.24
N ILE A 155 3.28 2.09 3.66
CA ILE A 155 2.29 2.71 2.77
C ILE A 155 2.21 4.21 3.04
N GLN A 156 2.39 5.02 2.00
CA GLN A 156 1.95 6.41 1.99
C GLN A 156 0.63 6.51 1.22
N ASN A 157 -0.42 6.85 1.92
CA ASN A 157 -1.78 6.84 1.42
C ASN A 157 -2.35 8.25 1.20
N TYR A 158 -2.72 8.56 -0.03
CA TYR A 158 -3.54 9.70 -0.43
C TYR A 158 -4.83 9.26 -1.14
N CYS A 159 -5.05 7.95 -1.30
CA CYS A 159 -6.15 7.36 -2.04
C CYS A 159 -7.29 6.86 -1.12
N HIS A 160 -8.17 6.05 -1.68
CA HIS A 160 -9.12 5.23 -0.93
C HIS A 160 -8.53 3.84 -0.73
N LEU A 161 -7.93 3.61 0.45
CA LEU A 161 -7.28 2.36 0.82
C LEU A 161 -8.23 1.49 1.66
N THR A 162 -8.36 0.23 1.28
CA THR A 162 -9.09 -0.78 2.06
C THR A 162 -8.17 -1.95 2.40
N LEU A 163 -8.15 -2.31 3.67
CA LEU A 163 -7.46 -3.47 4.21
C LEU A 163 -8.50 -4.39 4.84
N ASP A 164 -8.64 -5.60 4.32
CA ASP A 164 -9.57 -6.61 4.84
C ASP A 164 -8.87 -7.94 5.08
N LYS A 165 -8.80 -8.37 6.33
CA LYS A 165 -8.09 -9.60 6.75
C LYS A 165 -6.62 -9.62 6.33
N VAL A 166 -5.94 -8.49 6.49
CA VAL A 166 -4.53 -8.32 6.11
C VAL A 166 -3.67 -8.14 7.36
N LYS A 167 -2.47 -8.70 7.32
CA LYS A 167 -1.39 -8.37 8.26
C LYS A 167 -0.42 -7.43 7.57
N LEU A 168 -0.32 -6.19 8.02
CA LEU A 168 0.74 -5.27 7.63
C LEU A 168 1.79 -5.25 8.73
N ILE A 169 3.02 -5.55 8.39
CA ILE A 169 4.15 -5.57 9.32
C ILE A 169 5.17 -4.54 8.85
N GLY A 170 5.41 -3.51 9.65
CA GLY A 170 6.44 -2.52 9.38
C GLY A 170 7.84 -3.06 9.70
N GLY A 171 8.81 -2.77 8.86
CA GLY A 171 10.22 -3.01 9.16
C GLY A 171 10.74 -2.07 10.25
N SER A 172 11.89 -2.38 10.83
CA SER A 172 12.50 -1.59 11.91
C SER A 172 12.78 -0.14 11.53
N SER A 173 13.00 0.16 10.25
CA SER A 173 13.19 1.50 9.70
C SER A 173 11.88 2.22 9.36
N CYS A 174 10.74 1.51 9.32
CA CYS A 174 9.46 2.10 9.03
C CYS A 174 8.98 2.98 10.19
N LYS A 175 9.11 4.29 10.03
CA LYS A 175 8.57 5.26 10.98
C LYS A 175 7.04 5.17 11.04
N TYR A 176 6.41 4.87 9.92
CA TYR A 176 4.97 4.64 9.79
C TYR A 176 4.71 3.34 9.01
N VAL A 177 3.82 2.48 9.51
CA VAL A 177 3.30 1.39 8.68
C VAL A 177 2.36 1.97 7.64
N ILE A 178 1.44 2.83 8.05
CA ILE A 178 0.58 3.57 7.12
C ILE A 178 0.64 5.06 7.47
N SER A 179 1.05 5.90 6.52
CA SER A 179 0.90 7.35 6.62
C SER A 179 -0.27 7.82 5.77
N ASN A 180 -1.36 8.24 6.43
CA ASN A 180 -2.60 8.65 5.78
C ASN A 180 -2.67 10.16 5.66
N ASN A 181 -2.64 10.69 4.45
CA ASN A 181 -2.54 12.10 4.18
C ASN A 181 -3.75 12.68 3.43
N ASN A 182 -4.59 11.81 2.83
CA ASN A 182 -5.80 12.21 2.10
C ASN A 182 -6.70 10.99 1.84
N GLY A 183 -7.95 11.23 1.47
CA GLY A 183 -8.91 10.18 1.09
C GLY A 183 -9.42 9.37 2.27
N SER A 184 -9.26 8.07 2.23
CA SER A 184 -9.71 7.19 3.32
C SER A 184 -8.78 6.00 3.52
N CYS A 185 -8.78 5.47 4.74
CA CYS A 185 -8.18 4.19 5.07
C CYS A 185 -9.15 3.37 5.90
N THR A 186 -9.66 2.29 5.36
CA THR A 186 -10.54 1.37 6.07
C THR A 186 -9.78 0.10 6.44
N ILE A 187 -9.68 -0.19 7.74
CA ILE A 187 -8.97 -1.34 8.31
C ILE A 187 -10.01 -2.27 8.92
N SER A 188 -10.24 -3.42 8.32
CA SER A 188 -11.26 -4.38 8.75
C SER A 188 -10.65 -5.75 9.01
N ASN A 189 -10.86 -6.30 10.22
CA ASN A 189 -10.38 -7.62 10.61
C ASN A 189 -8.88 -7.84 10.32
N SER A 190 -8.10 -6.78 10.42
CA SER A 190 -6.72 -6.71 9.98
C SER A 190 -5.79 -6.40 11.14
N THR A 191 -4.54 -6.81 11.02
CA THR A 191 -3.51 -6.52 12.02
C THR A 191 -2.47 -5.58 11.44
N ILE A 192 -2.26 -4.44 12.08
CA ILE A 192 -1.21 -3.49 11.73
C ILE A 192 -0.17 -3.53 12.83
N THR A 193 1.05 -3.91 12.49
CA THR A 193 2.14 -4.05 13.47
C THR A 193 3.31 -3.16 13.09
N ALA A 194 3.59 -2.16 13.90
CA ALA A 194 4.77 -1.33 13.80
C ALA A 194 5.93 -1.93 14.62
N ALA A 195 7.14 -1.60 14.25
CA ALA A 195 8.30 -1.87 15.08
C ALA A 195 8.23 -1.07 16.40
N ALA A 196 8.96 -1.50 17.42
CA ALA A 196 8.95 -0.86 18.74
C ALA A 196 9.19 0.66 18.63
N GLY A 197 8.31 1.44 19.26
CA GLY A 197 8.35 2.91 19.25
C GLY A 197 7.91 3.58 17.95
N GLN A 198 7.57 2.82 16.91
CA GLN A 198 7.13 3.34 15.64
C GLN A 198 5.60 3.47 15.55
N CYS A 199 5.12 4.13 14.50
CA CYS A 199 3.72 4.44 14.28
C CYS A 199 3.04 3.36 13.44
N ALA A 200 1.92 2.81 13.94
CA ALA A 200 1.09 1.88 13.17
C ALA A 200 0.37 2.63 12.05
N PHE A 201 -0.24 3.74 12.37
CA PHE A 201 -0.76 4.67 11.36
C PHE A 201 -0.88 6.09 11.92
N ASP A 202 -0.88 7.04 11.02
CA ASP A 202 -1.25 8.41 11.31
C ASP A 202 -2.59 8.79 10.69
N VAL A 203 -3.16 9.87 11.19
CA VAL A 203 -4.26 10.63 10.61
C VAL A 203 -3.72 12.03 10.39
N TYR A 204 -3.14 12.27 9.21
CA TYR A 204 -2.40 13.48 8.92
C TYR A 204 -3.17 14.40 7.97
N SER A 205 -3.64 15.53 8.47
CA SER A 205 -4.30 16.53 7.65
C SER A 205 -3.29 17.31 6.79
N TYR A 206 -3.12 16.87 5.57
CA TYR A 206 -2.13 17.45 4.66
C TYR A 206 -2.67 18.69 3.94
N LYS A 207 -2.04 19.85 4.16
CA LYS A 207 -2.50 21.15 3.67
C LYS A 207 -2.85 21.21 2.18
N PRO A 208 -2.08 20.60 1.25
CA PRO A 208 -2.41 20.59 -0.17
C PRO A 208 -3.69 19.83 -0.54
N TYR A 209 -4.21 18.98 0.36
CA TYR A 209 -5.41 18.19 0.13
C TYR A 209 -6.54 18.62 1.08
N PRO A 210 -7.38 19.57 0.66
CA PRO A 210 -8.39 20.17 1.54
C PRO A 210 -9.51 19.21 1.96
N GLY A 211 -9.67 18.08 1.26
CA GLY A 211 -10.65 17.04 1.60
C GLY A 211 -10.33 16.29 2.90
N GLY A 212 -9.06 16.32 3.33
CA GLY A 212 -8.61 15.60 4.51
C GLY A 212 -8.58 14.09 4.36
N VAL A 213 -8.50 13.40 5.48
CA VAL A 213 -8.48 11.94 5.53
C VAL A 213 -9.40 11.40 6.62
N THR A 214 -10.02 10.26 6.34
CA THR A 214 -10.77 9.50 7.34
C THR A 214 -10.17 8.11 7.48
N VAL A 215 -9.73 7.76 8.70
CA VAL A 215 -9.29 6.41 9.04
C VAL A 215 -10.40 5.72 9.82
N THR A 216 -10.79 4.53 9.40
CA THR A 216 -11.82 3.73 10.06
C THR A 216 -11.26 2.35 10.42
N VAL A 217 -11.39 1.97 11.69
CA VAL A 217 -10.98 0.65 12.21
C VAL A 217 -12.22 -0.14 12.57
N ASN A 218 -12.37 -1.34 11.97
CA ASN A 218 -13.57 -2.16 12.10
C ASN A 218 -13.26 -3.59 12.56
N GLY A 219 -14.28 -4.23 13.09
CA GLY A 219 -14.31 -5.66 13.39
C GLY A 219 -13.26 -6.07 14.42
N GLN A 220 -12.56 -7.17 14.17
CA GLN A 220 -11.53 -7.70 15.06
C GLN A 220 -10.13 -7.22 14.70
N SER A 221 -10.01 -5.98 14.22
CA SER A 221 -8.70 -5.41 13.88
C SER A 221 -7.82 -5.23 15.12
N VAL A 222 -6.50 -5.40 14.93
CA VAL A 222 -5.51 -5.23 15.99
C VAL A 222 -4.48 -4.20 15.55
N ILE A 223 -4.31 -3.16 16.34
CA ILE A 223 -3.36 -2.07 16.07
C ILE A 223 -2.22 -2.13 17.08
N ASN A 224 -1.07 -2.63 16.64
CA ASN A 224 0.15 -2.74 17.44
C ASN A 224 1.13 -1.64 17.02
N GLY A 225 1.21 -0.59 17.80
CA GLY A 225 2.05 0.58 17.54
C GLY A 225 1.31 1.89 17.76
N ARG A 226 2.07 2.97 17.83
CA ARG A 226 1.52 4.29 18.08
C ARG A 226 0.51 4.71 17.01
N VAL A 227 -0.54 5.38 17.41
CA VAL A 227 -1.47 6.09 16.53
C VAL A 227 -1.17 7.58 16.67
N GLU A 228 -0.95 8.26 15.55
CA GLU A 228 -0.60 9.67 15.54
C GLU A 228 -1.72 10.48 14.86
N PHE A 229 -2.18 11.52 15.54
CA PHE A 229 -3.14 12.46 15.00
C PHE A 229 -2.46 13.81 14.80
N ASP A 230 -2.22 14.20 13.54
CA ASP A 230 -1.34 15.32 13.21
C ASP A 230 -1.84 16.11 11.98
N GLY A 231 -1.16 17.17 11.63
CA GLY A 231 -1.44 17.95 10.42
C GLY A 231 -0.52 19.13 10.18
N ASN A 232 -0.59 19.65 8.97
CA ASN A 232 0.04 20.90 8.62
C ASN A 232 -0.72 22.08 9.24
N SER A 233 0.00 23.15 9.49
CA SER A 233 -0.55 24.40 9.96
C SER A 233 -1.85 24.81 9.26
N GLY A 234 -2.88 25.08 10.03
CA GLY A 234 -4.18 25.55 9.58
C GLY A 234 -5.12 24.49 8.96
N LYS A 235 -4.78 23.20 8.98
CA LYS A 235 -5.65 22.12 8.52
C LYS A 235 -5.98 21.15 9.65
N LYS A 236 -7.28 20.98 9.90
CA LYS A 236 -7.82 20.16 11.00
C LYS A 236 -9.01 19.33 10.49
N ASN A 237 -8.84 18.62 9.38
CA ASN A 237 -9.89 17.86 8.71
C ASN A 237 -9.59 16.33 8.63
N GLY A 238 -8.73 15.84 9.52
CA GLY A 238 -8.56 14.40 9.74
C GLY A 238 -9.66 13.85 10.65
N ASN A 239 -10.09 12.62 10.42
CA ASN A 239 -11.06 11.91 11.26
C ASN A 239 -10.58 10.49 11.55
N LEU A 240 -10.79 10.03 12.79
CA LEU A 240 -10.54 8.66 13.22
C LEU A 240 -11.83 8.07 13.79
N VAL A 241 -12.28 6.97 13.23
CA VAL A 241 -13.45 6.24 13.70
C VAL A 241 -13.03 4.81 14.05
N ILE A 242 -13.19 4.42 15.31
CA ILE A 242 -12.88 3.07 15.79
C ILE A 242 -14.20 2.39 16.16
N ASN A 243 -14.66 1.50 15.29
CA ASN A 243 -15.94 0.79 15.46
C ASN A 243 -15.77 -0.57 16.16
N GLY A 244 -14.54 -1.03 16.38
CA GLY A 244 -14.22 -2.30 17.04
C GLY A 244 -12.73 -2.60 16.98
N GLY A 245 -12.33 -3.68 17.62
CA GLY A 245 -10.96 -4.16 17.62
C GLY A 245 -10.18 -3.86 18.89
N THR A 246 -8.88 -4.06 18.83
CA THR A 246 -7.94 -3.87 19.94
C THR A 246 -6.86 -2.87 19.57
N ILE A 247 -6.66 -1.87 20.40
CA ILE A 247 -5.63 -0.84 20.22
C ILE A 247 -4.53 -1.06 21.26
N ASN A 248 -3.37 -1.48 20.80
CA ASN A 248 -2.17 -1.73 21.63
C ASN A 248 -1.10 -0.65 21.44
N GLY A 249 -1.50 0.57 21.12
CA GLY A 249 -0.59 1.67 20.92
C GLY A 249 -1.11 2.97 21.51
N ASN A 250 -0.19 3.81 21.95
CA ASN A 250 -0.52 5.13 22.49
C ASN A 250 -1.08 6.05 21.39
N LEU A 251 -2.03 6.89 21.78
CA LEU A 251 -2.41 8.03 20.96
C LEU A 251 -1.42 9.17 21.20
N SER A 252 -0.91 9.76 20.13
CA SER A 252 -0.18 11.01 20.19
C SER A 252 -0.81 12.02 19.22
N ALA A 253 -0.89 13.27 19.65
CA ALA A 253 -1.37 14.36 18.80
C ALA A 253 -0.37 15.50 18.87
N ASN A 254 -0.20 16.24 17.78
CA ASN A 254 0.53 17.48 17.85
C ASN A 254 -0.37 18.63 18.34
N ASN A 255 0.28 19.72 18.74
CA ASN A 255 -0.41 20.88 19.32
C ASN A 255 -1.44 21.53 18.38
N ASP A 256 -1.25 21.39 17.06
CA ASP A 256 -2.16 22.00 16.07
C ASP A 256 -3.54 21.35 16.06
N TYR A 257 -3.66 20.12 16.61
CA TYR A 257 -4.91 19.37 16.70
C TYR A 257 -5.56 19.37 18.08
N TYR A 258 -4.84 19.79 19.12
CA TYR A 258 -5.26 19.59 20.50
C TYR A 258 -6.70 20.02 20.77
N ASP A 259 -7.10 21.19 20.31
CA ASP A 259 -8.45 21.75 20.56
C ASP A 259 -9.56 21.12 19.72
N SER A 260 -9.22 20.36 18.69
CA SER A 260 -10.21 19.77 17.75
C SER A 260 -10.27 18.25 17.80
N ILE A 261 -9.34 17.60 18.49
CA ILE A 261 -9.21 16.13 18.50
C ILE A 261 -10.49 15.46 19.04
N ASN A 262 -11.12 16.00 20.08
CA ASN A 262 -12.37 15.49 20.65
C ASN A 262 -13.54 15.42 19.67
N LYS A 263 -13.48 16.19 18.57
CA LYS A 263 -14.53 16.21 17.56
C LYS A 263 -14.24 15.24 16.42
N ASN A 264 -12.99 14.84 16.30
CA ASN A 264 -12.48 14.11 15.16
C ASN A 264 -12.11 12.66 15.49
N ILE A 265 -12.20 12.26 16.77
CA ILE A 265 -12.02 10.87 17.20
C ILE A 265 -13.34 10.35 17.75
N ILE A 266 -13.81 9.26 17.18
CA ILE A 266 -15.02 8.55 17.61
C ILE A 266 -14.65 7.11 17.93
N ILE A 267 -14.86 6.69 19.16
CA ILE A 267 -14.63 5.31 19.62
C ILE A 267 -15.99 4.73 20.02
N LYS A 268 -16.34 3.59 19.44
CA LYS A 268 -17.58 2.90 19.77
C LYS A 268 -17.39 1.92 20.93
N GLU A 269 -18.51 1.60 21.57
CA GLU A 269 -18.55 0.55 22.58
C GLU A 269 -18.02 -0.79 22.04
N GLY A 270 -17.28 -1.53 22.87
CA GLY A 270 -16.68 -2.81 22.51
C GLY A 270 -15.26 -2.72 21.94
N VAL A 271 -14.70 -1.53 21.77
CA VAL A 271 -13.26 -1.35 21.48
C VAL A 271 -12.45 -1.68 22.73
N THR A 272 -11.40 -2.49 22.59
CA THR A 272 -10.51 -2.82 23.69
C THR A 272 -9.17 -2.09 23.56
N PHE A 273 -8.55 -1.80 24.70
CA PHE A 273 -7.25 -1.15 24.77
C PHE A 273 -6.27 -2.02 25.56
N GLY A 274 -5.03 -2.06 25.11
CA GLY A 274 -3.95 -2.69 25.86
C GLY A 274 -3.75 -2.05 27.24
N ALA A 275 -3.17 -2.78 28.17
CA ALA A 275 -3.06 -2.34 29.58
C ALA A 275 -2.24 -1.06 29.77
N ASP A 276 -1.20 -0.88 28.94
CA ASP A 276 -0.21 0.21 29.11
C ASP A 276 -0.37 1.35 28.07
N VAL A 277 -1.52 1.40 27.36
CA VAL A 277 -1.74 2.43 26.35
C VAL A 277 -2.21 3.74 26.98
N THR A 278 -1.67 4.84 26.48
CA THR A 278 -1.94 6.20 26.97
C THR A 278 -2.49 7.10 25.85
N GLY A 279 -3.05 8.24 26.25
CA GLY A 279 -3.57 9.27 25.33
C GLY A 279 -5.00 9.05 24.84
N TRP A 280 -5.65 7.97 25.27
CA TRP A 280 -7.00 7.62 24.85
C TRP A 280 -8.09 7.95 25.88
N ASP A 281 -7.72 8.39 27.09
CA ASP A 281 -8.66 8.46 28.22
C ASP A 281 -9.80 9.45 28.01
N ASP A 282 -9.58 10.50 27.22
CA ASP A 282 -10.59 11.49 26.87
C ASP A 282 -11.59 11.01 25.79
N TYR A 283 -11.38 9.82 25.21
CA TYR A 283 -12.14 9.31 24.07
C TYR A 283 -12.80 7.95 24.33
N LYS A 284 -12.48 7.29 25.45
CA LYS A 284 -13.02 5.97 25.85
C LYS A 284 -14.45 6.04 26.37
#